data_d80c9d2a887052ed438b855912b16b1c
#
_entry.id   d80c9d2a887052ed438b855912b16b1c
#
_cell.length_a   1.000
_cell.length_b   1.000
_cell.length_c   1.000
_cell.angle_alpha   90.00
_cell.angle_beta   90.00
_cell.angle_gamma   90.00
#
_symmetry.space_group_name_H-M   'P 1'
#
loop_
_entity.id
_entity.type
_entity.pdbx_description
1 polymer ?
#
loop_
_entity_poly.entity_id
_entity_poly.type
_entity_poly.pdbx_seq_one_letter_code
_entity_poly.pdbx_strand_id
1 'polypeptide(L)'
;MFRVRSGGTHPAILPCPRQAARRTLTSVTPEPSGRTAAPSRPVYAERLSTPKWGWPLAFAGGGLLAAEVWMGAGGVRAWVPFAVVLPVVVAAMLWFGRIKVAVTDTEFLVDDARLPVSVIADVIALDAAGKRESLGVGAHPMAFVVQRPWIGGAVQVLLDDPADPTPFWVVSTRRPVELAEALLAAAGTAARKA
;
A
#
# COMPACT_ATOMS: atom_id res chain seq x y z
N MET A 1 -63.87 23.76 38.69
CA MET A 1 -65.07 22.88 38.52
C MET A 1 -64.83 22.12 37.22
N PHE A 2 -64.28 20.92 37.27
CA PHE A 2 -64.62 19.75 36.47
C PHE A 2 -63.78 18.57 36.92
N ARG A 3 -64.49 17.56 37.29
CA ARG A 3 -64.02 16.30 37.86
C ARG A 3 -63.75 15.33 36.73
N VAL A 4 -62.60 14.69 36.66
CA VAL A 4 -62.37 13.54 35.79
C VAL A 4 -62.03 12.30 36.61
N ARG A 5 -62.86 11.29 36.42
CA ARG A 5 -62.87 9.98 37.04
C ARG A 5 -61.73 9.10 36.55
N SER A 6 -61.18 8.38 37.50
CA SER A 6 -60.40 7.17 37.34
C SER A 6 -61.20 6.04 36.69
N GLY A 7 -60.53 5.30 35.84
CA GLY A 7 -61.01 4.01 35.32
C GLY A 7 -59.82 3.17 34.92
N GLY A 8 -59.35 2.35 35.87
CA GLY A 8 -58.28 1.40 35.58
C GLY A 8 -58.76 0.17 34.82
N THR A 9 -57.90 -0.45 34.17
CA THR A 9 -57.89 -1.91 33.99
C THR A 9 -56.51 -2.30 33.57
N HIS A 10 -55.77 -2.94 34.49
CA HIS A 10 -54.56 -3.69 34.18
C HIS A 10 -54.93 -4.94 33.40
N PRO A 11 -54.36 -5.21 32.25
CA PRO A 11 -54.36 -6.56 31.69
C PRO A 11 -53.28 -7.40 32.35
N ALA A 12 -53.68 -8.60 32.74
CA ALA A 12 -52.86 -9.62 33.35
C ALA A 12 -51.64 -9.99 32.51
N ILE A 13 -50.48 -10.02 33.18
CA ILE A 13 -49.25 -10.54 32.62
C ILE A 13 -49.35 -12.08 32.60
N LEU A 14 -49.53 -12.65 31.43
CA LEU A 14 -49.40 -14.09 31.20
C LEU A 14 -47.91 -14.49 31.26
N PRO A 15 -47.55 -15.56 31.98
CA PRO A 15 -46.15 -16.03 32.02
C PRO A 15 -45.78 -16.67 30.68
N CYS A 16 -44.74 -16.16 30.06
CA CYS A 16 -44.10 -16.67 28.87
C CYS A 16 -43.51 -18.08 29.17
N PRO A 17 -43.80 -19.12 28.38
CA PRO A 17 -43.19 -20.43 28.58
C PRO A 17 -41.73 -20.37 28.23
N ARG A 18 -40.85 -20.72 29.21
CA ARG A 18 -39.46 -20.95 28.99
C ARG A 18 -39.26 -22.11 28.00
N GLN A 19 -39.17 -21.81 26.72
CA GLN A 19 -38.61 -22.72 25.75
C GLN A 19 -37.09 -22.77 25.97
N ALA A 20 -36.63 -23.84 26.56
CA ALA A 20 -35.26 -24.26 26.60
C ALA A 20 -34.83 -24.66 25.18
N ALA A 21 -34.51 -23.67 24.35
CA ALA A 21 -33.79 -23.92 23.11
C ALA A 21 -32.34 -24.31 23.48
N ARG A 22 -32.06 -25.60 23.51
CA ARG A 22 -30.72 -26.14 23.41
C ARG A 22 -30.13 -25.57 22.12
N ARG A 23 -29.34 -24.50 22.24
CA ARG A 23 -28.44 -24.07 21.17
C ARG A 23 -27.36 -25.15 21.07
N THR A 24 -27.54 -26.02 20.09
CA THR A 24 -26.46 -26.81 19.54
C THR A 24 -25.43 -25.81 19.02
N LEU A 25 -24.36 -25.64 19.76
CA LEU A 25 -23.18 -24.91 19.28
C LEU A 25 -22.60 -25.76 18.15
N THR A 26 -23.11 -25.54 16.95
CA THR A 26 -22.39 -25.95 15.75
C THR A 26 -21.12 -25.11 15.77
N SER A 27 -20.02 -25.76 16.11
CA SER A 27 -18.68 -25.20 15.98
C SER A 27 -18.48 -24.89 14.50
N VAL A 28 -18.71 -23.63 14.14
CA VAL A 28 -18.22 -23.09 12.86
C VAL A 28 -16.69 -23.06 13.02
N THR A 29 -16.06 -24.16 12.62
CA THR A 29 -14.63 -24.16 12.35
C THR A 29 -14.42 -23.08 11.30
N PRO A 30 -13.65 -22.00 11.57
CA PRO A 30 -13.29 -21.06 10.53
C PRO A 30 -12.44 -21.86 9.54
N GLU A 31 -13.01 -22.13 8.37
CA GLU A 31 -12.22 -22.61 7.25
C GLU A 31 -11.12 -21.60 7.00
N PRO A 32 -9.86 -22.03 7.00
CA PRO A 32 -8.79 -21.15 6.62
C PRO A 32 -8.93 -20.85 5.13
N SER A 33 -9.66 -19.78 4.80
CA SER A 33 -9.72 -19.21 3.46
C SER A 33 -8.39 -18.52 3.10
N GLY A 34 -7.32 -19.19 3.44
CA GLY A 34 -5.96 -18.90 3.04
C GLY A 34 -5.53 -19.86 1.96
N ARG A 35 -6.25 -19.87 0.82
CA ARG A 35 -5.64 -20.42 -0.39
C ARG A 35 -4.56 -19.43 -0.79
N THR A 36 -3.35 -19.64 -0.22
CA THR A 36 -2.11 -19.09 -0.74
C THR A 36 -2.03 -19.59 -2.18
N ALA A 37 -2.54 -18.79 -3.12
CA ALA A 37 -2.38 -19.05 -4.53
C ALA A 37 -0.89 -19.26 -4.75
N ALA A 38 -0.52 -20.36 -5.40
CA ALA A 38 0.87 -20.63 -5.77
C ALA A 38 1.41 -19.35 -6.45
N PRO A 39 2.67 -18.95 -6.16
CA PRO A 39 3.22 -17.70 -6.68
C PRO A 39 3.15 -17.75 -8.21
N SER A 40 2.17 -17.06 -8.76
CA SER A 40 2.02 -16.90 -10.19
C SER A 40 3.27 -16.18 -10.69
N ARG A 41 3.87 -16.72 -11.76
CA ARG A 41 5.10 -16.16 -12.33
C ARG A 41 4.83 -14.71 -12.74
N PRO A 42 5.62 -13.72 -12.28
CA PRO A 42 5.37 -12.34 -12.63
C PRO A 42 5.56 -12.15 -14.14
N VAL A 43 4.57 -11.57 -14.79
CA VAL A 43 4.63 -11.18 -16.21
C VAL A 43 5.58 -9.98 -16.37
N TYR A 44 5.62 -9.11 -15.37
CA TYR A 44 6.50 -7.96 -15.29
C TYR A 44 7.08 -7.87 -13.88
N ALA A 45 8.37 -7.53 -13.78
CA ALA A 45 9.01 -7.28 -12.51
C ALA A 45 10.10 -6.20 -12.63
N GLU A 46 10.04 -5.19 -11.76
CA GLU A 46 11.02 -4.12 -11.67
C GLU A 46 11.43 -3.89 -10.22
N ARG A 47 12.71 -3.60 -9.98
CA ARG A 47 13.20 -3.11 -8.69
C ARG A 47 13.54 -1.62 -8.79
N LEU A 48 12.91 -0.82 -7.93
CA LEU A 48 13.16 0.62 -7.86
C LEU A 48 14.40 0.92 -7.00
N SER A 49 15.56 0.43 -7.46
CA SER A 49 16.83 0.64 -6.75
C SER A 49 17.24 2.11 -6.68
N THR A 50 17.96 2.47 -5.64
CA THR A 50 18.59 3.80 -5.48
C THR A 50 19.56 4.07 -6.62
N PRO A 51 19.62 5.28 -7.18
CA PRO A 51 20.55 5.63 -8.25
C PRO A 51 21.98 5.54 -7.75
N LYS A 52 22.92 5.14 -8.64
CA LYS A 52 24.34 4.95 -8.29
C LYS A 52 24.99 6.22 -7.74
N TRP A 53 24.60 7.39 -8.24
CA TRP A 53 25.09 8.68 -7.75
C TRP A 53 24.62 9.03 -6.31
N GLY A 54 23.54 8.42 -5.85
CA GLY A 54 23.06 8.61 -4.49
C GLY A 54 23.99 8.03 -3.42
N TRP A 55 24.79 7.00 -3.76
CA TRP A 55 25.72 6.39 -2.82
C TRP A 55 26.85 7.32 -2.38
N PRO A 56 27.63 7.96 -3.31
CA PRO A 56 28.65 8.94 -2.92
C PRO A 56 28.08 10.08 -2.09
N LEU A 57 26.91 10.60 -2.44
CA LEU A 57 26.25 11.68 -1.70
C LEU A 57 25.86 11.24 -0.28
N ALA A 58 25.32 10.03 -0.13
CA ALA A 58 24.96 9.48 1.18
C ALA A 58 26.19 9.24 2.05
N PHE A 59 27.30 8.74 1.49
CA PHE A 59 28.55 8.58 2.21
C PHE A 59 29.21 9.92 2.57
N ALA A 60 29.16 10.92 1.70
CA ALA A 60 29.63 12.25 1.99
C ALA A 60 28.86 12.90 3.16
N GLY A 61 27.52 12.84 3.11
CA GLY A 61 26.67 13.36 4.18
C GLY A 61 26.86 12.60 5.49
N GLY A 62 26.91 11.28 5.44
CA GLY A 62 27.16 10.43 6.61
C GLY A 62 28.56 10.66 7.21
N GLY A 63 29.57 10.81 6.36
CA GLY A 63 30.93 11.13 6.79
C GLY A 63 31.04 12.50 7.46
N LEU A 64 30.36 13.52 6.91
CA LEU A 64 30.27 14.85 7.51
C LEU A 64 29.60 14.79 8.88
N LEU A 65 28.45 14.10 8.99
CA LEU A 65 27.75 13.91 10.25
C LEU A 65 28.64 13.19 11.29
N ALA A 66 29.35 12.14 10.88
CA ALA A 66 30.28 11.44 11.77
C ALA A 66 31.41 12.34 12.25
N ALA A 67 31.92 13.22 11.37
CA ALA A 67 32.98 14.20 11.72
C ALA A 67 32.45 15.25 12.72
N GLU A 68 31.25 15.76 12.55
CA GLU A 68 30.60 16.69 13.50
C GLU A 68 30.46 16.06 14.88
N VAL A 69 29.97 14.80 14.95
CA VAL A 69 29.87 14.08 16.21
C VAL A 69 31.21 13.88 16.87
N TRP A 70 32.24 13.55 16.08
CA TRP A 70 33.64 13.42 16.58
C TRP A 70 34.18 14.74 17.17
N MET A 71 33.99 15.87 16.46
CA MET A 71 34.42 17.17 16.92
C MET A 71 33.69 17.67 18.19
N GLY A 72 32.41 17.32 18.33
CA GLY A 72 31.58 17.73 19.46
C GLY A 72 31.72 16.84 20.71
N ALA A 73 32.17 15.60 20.56
CA ALA A 73 32.24 14.63 21.64
C ALA A 73 33.68 14.47 22.15
N GLY A 74 34.09 15.29 23.11
CA GLY A 74 35.39 15.18 23.77
C GLY A 74 35.62 13.79 24.38
N GLY A 75 36.75 13.15 24.03
CA GLY A 75 37.14 11.84 24.56
C GLY A 75 36.65 10.61 23.78
N VAL A 76 35.80 10.77 22.77
CA VAL A 76 35.44 9.70 21.86
C VAL A 76 36.53 9.44 20.83
N ARG A 77 36.92 8.16 20.66
CA ARG A 77 37.88 7.80 19.62
C ARG A 77 37.38 8.18 18.25
N ALA A 78 38.18 8.79 17.41
CA ALA A 78 37.81 9.34 16.10
C ALA A 78 37.07 8.35 15.18
N TRP A 79 37.39 7.07 15.22
CA TRP A 79 36.80 6.06 14.36
C TRP A 79 35.33 5.62 14.80
N VAL A 80 34.94 5.83 16.08
CA VAL A 80 33.68 5.35 16.64
C VAL A 80 32.46 5.94 15.94
N PRO A 81 32.35 7.28 15.72
CA PRO A 81 31.22 7.84 14.98
C PRO A 81 31.11 7.29 13.56
N PHE A 82 32.23 7.10 12.87
CA PHE A 82 32.23 6.53 11.51
C PHE A 82 31.80 5.06 11.51
N ALA A 83 32.25 4.28 12.50
CA ALA A 83 31.86 2.87 12.62
C ALA A 83 30.37 2.67 12.89
N VAL A 84 29.67 3.68 13.42
CA VAL A 84 28.22 3.63 13.65
C VAL A 84 27.46 4.22 12.45
N VAL A 85 27.83 5.43 12.02
CA VAL A 85 27.09 6.18 11.00
C VAL A 85 27.18 5.50 9.63
N LEU A 86 28.35 5.03 9.21
CA LEU A 86 28.48 4.44 7.87
C LEU A 86 27.67 3.17 7.67
N PRO A 87 27.63 2.19 8.59
CA PRO A 87 26.71 1.05 8.47
C PRO A 87 25.24 1.45 8.45
N VAL A 88 24.85 2.46 9.22
CA VAL A 88 23.47 2.99 9.20
C VAL A 88 23.12 3.58 7.83
N VAL A 89 24.04 4.35 7.23
CA VAL A 89 23.89 4.89 5.87
C VAL A 89 23.71 3.76 4.85
N VAL A 90 24.56 2.72 4.93
CA VAL A 90 24.44 1.54 4.05
C VAL A 90 23.12 0.86 4.23
N ALA A 91 22.69 0.58 5.47
CA ALA A 91 21.41 -0.06 5.76
C ALA A 91 20.23 0.76 5.24
N ALA A 92 20.25 2.08 5.42
CA ALA A 92 19.25 3.00 4.89
C ALA A 92 19.18 2.96 3.36
N MET A 93 20.33 3.02 2.69
CA MET A 93 20.41 2.96 1.21
C MET A 93 19.86 1.64 0.66
N LEU A 94 20.17 0.51 1.31
CA LEU A 94 19.66 -0.79 0.93
C LEU A 94 18.13 -0.87 1.17
N TRP A 95 17.66 -0.32 2.27
CA TRP A 95 16.22 -0.29 2.58
C TRP A 95 15.45 0.56 1.57
N PHE A 96 15.91 1.77 1.27
CA PHE A 96 15.26 2.64 0.27
C PHE A 96 15.23 2.04 -1.13
N GLY A 97 16.20 1.19 -1.48
CA GLY A 97 16.31 0.54 -2.79
C GLY A 97 15.54 -0.79 -2.92
N ARG A 98 14.83 -1.26 -1.90
CA ARG A 98 14.24 -2.61 -1.90
C ARG A 98 12.83 -2.71 -2.50
N ILE A 99 12.18 -1.58 -2.83
CA ILE A 99 10.84 -1.58 -3.39
C ILE A 99 10.81 -2.35 -4.71
N LYS A 100 9.86 -3.28 -4.78
CA LYS A 100 9.59 -4.10 -5.96
C LYS A 100 8.24 -3.72 -6.53
N VAL A 101 8.18 -3.63 -7.86
CA VAL A 101 6.95 -3.53 -8.62
C VAL A 101 6.84 -4.78 -9.48
N ALA A 102 5.74 -5.50 -9.37
CA ALA A 102 5.51 -6.71 -10.14
C ALA A 102 4.05 -6.82 -10.58
N VAL A 103 3.83 -7.36 -11.78
CA VAL A 103 2.50 -7.67 -12.31
C VAL A 103 2.42 -9.16 -12.48
N THR A 104 1.39 -9.77 -11.90
CA THR A 104 1.01 -11.16 -12.10
C THR A 104 -0.30 -11.23 -12.89
N ASP A 105 -0.73 -12.43 -13.25
CA ASP A 105 -2.00 -12.62 -13.98
C ASP A 105 -3.24 -12.20 -13.15
N THR A 106 -3.10 -12.04 -11.84
CA THR A 106 -4.22 -11.78 -10.91
C THR A 106 -4.06 -10.52 -10.08
N GLU A 107 -2.81 -10.08 -9.84
CA GLU A 107 -2.51 -8.99 -8.91
C GLU A 107 -1.41 -8.08 -9.45
N PHE A 108 -1.55 -6.80 -9.19
CA PHE A 108 -0.50 -5.80 -9.28
C PHE A 108 0.10 -5.59 -7.89
N LEU A 109 1.40 -5.83 -7.76
CA LEU A 109 2.16 -5.79 -6.52
C LEU A 109 3.10 -4.59 -6.50
N VAL A 110 2.97 -3.75 -5.50
CA VAL A 110 3.87 -2.60 -5.29
C VAL A 110 4.34 -2.60 -3.85
N ASP A 111 5.55 -3.08 -3.61
CA ASP A 111 6.11 -3.37 -2.29
C ASP A 111 5.21 -4.33 -1.51
N ASP A 112 4.58 -3.86 -0.42
CA ASP A 112 3.63 -4.64 0.39
C ASP A 112 2.16 -4.45 -0.05
N ALA A 113 1.88 -3.48 -0.93
CA ALA A 113 0.54 -3.22 -1.44
C ALA A 113 0.19 -4.17 -2.59
N ARG A 114 -1.05 -4.64 -2.60
CA ARG A 114 -1.60 -5.55 -3.59
C ARG A 114 -2.89 -4.98 -4.16
N LEU A 115 -2.99 -4.97 -5.47
CA LEU A 115 -4.18 -4.54 -6.18
C LEU A 115 -4.63 -5.65 -7.12
N PRO A 116 -5.86 -6.18 -6.98
CA PRO A 116 -6.39 -7.13 -7.94
C PRO A 116 -6.48 -6.49 -9.34
N VAL A 117 -6.02 -7.18 -10.37
CA VAL A 117 -6.09 -6.64 -11.75
C VAL A 117 -7.53 -6.49 -12.26
N SER A 118 -8.49 -7.17 -11.63
CA SER A 118 -9.91 -7.11 -11.97
C SER A 118 -10.58 -5.76 -11.69
N VAL A 119 -10.01 -4.95 -10.78
CA VAL A 119 -10.54 -3.62 -10.44
C VAL A 119 -9.85 -2.49 -11.22
N ILE A 120 -8.95 -2.84 -12.13
CA ILE A 120 -8.26 -1.86 -12.98
C ILE A 120 -9.18 -1.49 -14.14
N ALA A 121 -9.61 -0.21 -14.18
CA ALA A 121 -10.42 0.33 -15.25
C ALA A 121 -9.56 0.75 -16.45
N ASP A 122 -8.47 1.49 -16.20
CA ASP A 122 -7.58 1.98 -17.24
C ASP A 122 -6.17 2.22 -16.66
N VAL A 123 -5.18 2.31 -17.55
CA VAL A 123 -3.78 2.52 -17.18
C VAL A 123 -3.13 3.54 -18.11
N ILE A 124 -2.60 4.60 -17.53
CA ILE A 124 -1.98 5.71 -18.26
C ILE A 124 -0.49 5.75 -17.95
N ALA A 125 0.35 5.61 -18.98
CA ALA A 125 1.78 5.81 -18.86
C ALA A 125 2.10 7.31 -18.77
N LEU A 126 2.79 7.73 -17.71
CA LEU A 126 3.16 9.12 -17.47
C LEU A 126 4.68 9.30 -17.67
N ASP A 127 5.03 10.32 -18.44
CA ASP A 127 6.39 10.83 -18.51
C ASP A 127 6.71 11.71 -17.29
N ALA A 128 7.88 12.34 -17.29
CA ALA A 128 8.30 13.20 -16.17
C ALA A 128 7.42 14.46 -16.02
N ALA A 129 6.82 14.95 -17.08
CA ALA A 129 5.94 16.10 -17.05
C ALA A 129 4.57 15.71 -16.51
N GLY A 130 3.95 14.68 -17.08
CA GLY A 130 2.67 14.14 -16.64
C GLY A 130 2.71 13.67 -15.17
N LYS A 131 3.82 13.05 -14.74
CA LYS A 131 4.02 12.69 -13.33
C LYS A 131 3.99 13.93 -12.41
N ARG A 132 4.68 15.02 -12.78
CA ARG A 132 4.68 16.27 -11.98
C ARG A 132 3.30 16.88 -11.92
N GLU A 133 2.56 16.86 -13.01
CA GLU A 133 1.20 17.37 -13.09
C GLU A 133 0.25 16.55 -12.19
N SER A 134 0.27 15.24 -12.30
CA SER A 134 -0.55 14.31 -11.49
C SER A 134 -0.24 14.40 -9.99
N LEU A 135 1.00 14.70 -9.61
CA LEU A 135 1.42 14.83 -8.20
C LEU A 135 1.40 16.27 -7.68
N GLY A 136 1.25 17.23 -8.56
CA GLY A 136 1.17 18.68 -8.28
C GLY A 136 -0.27 19.19 -8.34
N VAL A 137 -0.59 19.89 -9.41
CA VAL A 137 -1.90 20.54 -9.60
C VAL A 137 -3.04 19.52 -9.71
N GLY A 138 -2.77 18.35 -10.31
CA GLY A 138 -3.72 17.24 -10.45
C GLY A 138 -3.74 16.28 -9.24
N ALA A 139 -3.07 16.60 -8.14
CA ALA A 139 -3.01 15.72 -6.98
C ALA A 139 -4.38 15.53 -6.33
N HIS A 140 -4.79 14.28 -6.17
CA HIS A 140 -6.03 13.93 -5.50
C HIS A 140 -5.72 13.40 -4.09
N PRO A 141 -6.36 13.91 -3.02
CA PRO A 141 -6.02 13.55 -1.63
C PRO A 141 -6.26 12.07 -1.31
N MET A 142 -7.14 11.40 -2.04
CA MET A 142 -7.46 9.98 -1.87
C MET A 142 -6.64 9.07 -2.80
N ALA A 143 -5.74 9.61 -3.64
CA ALA A 143 -4.93 8.80 -4.52
C ALA A 143 -3.85 8.04 -3.74
N PHE A 144 -3.63 6.78 -4.08
CA PHE A 144 -2.51 6.02 -3.56
C PHE A 144 -1.24 6.33 -4.35
N VAL A 145 -0.18 6.82 -3.68
CA VAL A 145 1.02 7.32 -4.36
C VAL A 145 2.28 6.61 -3.86
N VAL A 146 2.96 5.89 -4.74
CA VAL A 146 4.29 5.34 -4.51
C VAL A 146 5.30 6.07 -5.38
N GLN A 147 5.81 7.19 -4.84
CA GLN A 147 6.73 8.06 -5.55
C GLN A 147 8.20 7.78 -5.21
N ARG A 148 9.04 7.79 -6.25
CA ARG A 148 10.50 7.88 -6.13
C ARG A 148 11.00 9.12 -6.88
N PRO A 149 11.61 10.11 -6.16
CA PRO A 149 12.01 11.39 -6.76
C PRO A 149 13.01 11.27 -7.91
N TRP A 150 13.88 10.25 -7.85
CA TRP A 150 14.91 9.99 -8.86
C TRP A 150 14.42 9.21 -10.08
N ILE A 151 13.15 8.83 -10.13
CA ILE A 151 12.53 8.14 -11.27
C ILE A 151 11.58 9.12 -11.94
N GLY A 152 11.88 9.47 -13.21
CA GLY A 152 11.11 10.45 -13.95
C GLY A 152 9.72 9.95 -14.38
N GLY A 153 9.62 8.68 -14.80
CA GLY A 153 8.36 8.10 -15.27
C GLY A 153 7.47 7.57 -14.14
N ALA A 154 6.18 7.40 -14.45
CA ALA A 154 5.20 6.77 -13.58
C ALA A 154 4.10 6.10 -14.41
N VAL A 155 3.29 5.30 -13.75
CA VAL A 155 2.03 4.80 -14.30
C VAL A 155 0.91 5.26 -13.37
N GLN A 156 -0.16 5.78 -13.95
CA GLN A 156 -1.41 6.06 -13.27
C GLN A 156 -2.40 4.94 -13.59
N VAL A 157 -2.85 4.24 -12.56
CA VAL A 157 -3.80 3.12 -12.65
C VAL A 157 -5.13 3.61 -12.13
N LEU A 158 -6.13 3.75 -13.00
CA LEU A 158 -7.49 4.11 -12.64
C LEU A 158 -8.22 2.89 -12.11
N LEU A 159 -8.95 3.07 -11.03
CA LEU A 159 -9.69 1.99 -10.36
C LEU A 159 -11.19 2.14 -10.61
N ASP A 160 -11.85 1.00 -10.80
CA ASP A 160 -13.31 0.86 -10.78
C ASP A 160 -13.66 -0.14 -9.67
N ASP A 161 -13.55 0.32 -8.43
CA ASP A 161 -13.89 -0.46 -7.23
C ASP A 161 -14.93 0.31 -6.40
N PRO A 162 -16.21 -0.13 -6.39
CA PRO A 162 -17.25 0.55 -5.61
C PRO A 162 -17.02 0.49 -4.10
N ALA A 163 -16.15 -0.42 -3.62
CA ALA A 163 -15.86 -0.63 -2.21
C ALA A 163 -14.69 0.22 -1.71
N ASP A 164 -13.82 0.72 -2.63
CA ASP A 164 -12.65 1.53 -2.28
C ASP A 164 -12.81 2.97 -2.80
N PRO A 165 -12.77 4.00 -1.93
CA PRO A 165 -12.84 5.40 -2.34
C PRO A 165 -11.60 5.90 -3.09
N THR A 166 -10.56 5.07 -3.26
CA THR A 166 -9.31 5.41 -3.96
C THR A 166 -9.56 5.50 -5.47
N PRO A 167 -9.48 6.69 -6.10
CA PRO A 167 -9.81 6.83 -7.51
C PRO A 167 -8.72 6.26 -8.44
N PHE A 168 -7.46 6.36 -8.03
CA PHE A 168 -6.33 5.88 -8.83
C PHE A 168 -5.06 5.69 -8.00
N TRP A 169 -4.15 4.88 -8.52
CA TRP A 169 -2.79 4.70 -8.02
C TRP A 169 -1.78 5.40 -8.93
N VAL A 170 -0.77 6.06 -8.36
CA VAL A 170 0.38 6.60 -9.10
C VAL A 170 1.64 5.90 -8.61
N VAL A 171 2.25 5.12 -9.47
CA VAL A 171 3.42 4.32 -9.15
C VAL A 171 4.60 4.72 -10.03
N SER A 172 5.73 5.11 -9.42
CA SER A 172 6.96 5.43 -10.16
C SER A 172 7.54 4.18 -10.80
N THR A 173 7.93 4.30 -12.06
CA THR A 173 8.62 3.24 -12.83
C THR A 173 9.59 3.84 -13.83
N ARG A 174 10.66 3.11 -14.16
CA ARG A 174 11.60 3.50 -15.23
C ARG A 174 11.10 3.14 -16.62
N ARG A 175 10.09 2.25 -16.69
CA ARG A 175 9.54 1.72 -17.94
C ARG A 175 8.01 1.86 -17.93
N PRO A 176 7.49 3.10 -18.00
CA PRO A 176 6.05 3.35 -17.85
C PRO A 176 5.21 2.67 -18.93
N VAL A 177 5.67 2.64 -20.18
CA VAL A 177 4.93 2.01 -21.28
C VAL A 177 4.85 0.50 -21.09
N GLU A 178 5.98 -0.16 -20.82
CA GLU A 178 6.03 -1.62 -20.64
C GLU A 178 5.16 -2.06 -19.43
N LEU A 179 5.19 -1.29 -18.33
CA LEU A 179 4.36 -1.58 -17.16
C LEU A 179 2.87 -1.39 -17.47
N ALA A 180 2.51 -0.33 -18.20
CA ALA A 180 1.13 -0.07 -18.60
C ALA A 180 0.59 -1.19 -19.51
N GLU A 181 1.36 -1.59 -20.50
CA GLU A 181 1.00 -2.71 -21.39
C GLU A 181 0.82 -4.02 -20.62
N ALA A 182 1.71 -4.34 -19.68
CA ALA A 182 1.61 -5.53 -18.85
C ALA A 182 0.35 -5.52 -17.98
N LEU A 183 0.00 -4.36 -17.40
CA LEU A 183 -1.22 -4.19 -16.59
C LEU A 183 -2.49 -4.32 -17.43
N LEU A 184 -2.55 -3.67 -18.60
CA LEU A 184 -3.70 -3.78 -19.52
C LEU A 184 -3.90 -5.20 -20.05
N ALA A 185 -2.81 -5.91 -20.36
CA ALA A 185 -2.87 -7.30 -20.78
C ALA A 185 -3.41 -8.22 -19.66
N ALA A 186 -2.95 -8.00 -18.42
CA ALA A 186 -3.43 -8.75 -17.24
C ALA A 186 -4.91 -8.48 -16.97
N ALA A 187 -5.33 -7.19 -16.96
CA ALA A 187 -6.72 -6.78 -16.78
C ALA A 187 -7.66 -7.34 -17.85
N GLY A 188 -7.26 -7.28 -19.13
CA GLY A 188 -8.01 -7.86 -20.25
C GLY A 188 -8.12 -9.39 -20.19
N THR A 189 -7.15 -10.07 -19.59
CA THR A 189 -7.21 -11.52 -19.36
C THR A 189 -8.14 -11.84 -18.18
N ALA A 190 -8.14 -11.03 -17.13
CA ALA A 190 -9.05 -11.19 -15.99
C ALA A 190 -10.51 -10.98 -16.41
N ALA A 191 -10.79 -9.93 -17.18
CA ALA A 191 -12.14 -9.64 -17.71
C ALA A 191 -12.72 -10.75 -18.59
N ARG A 192 -11.88 -11.51 -19.30
CA ARG A 192 -12.33 -12.67 -20.10
C ARG A 192 -12.61 -13.93 -19.30
N LYS A 193 -12.14 -14.01 -18.06
CA LYS A 193 -12.33 -15.17 -17.18
C LYS A 193 -13.51 -14.99 -16.20
N ALA A 194 -14.00 -13.76 -16.03
CA ALA A 194 -15.17 -13.43 -15.21
C ALA A 194 -16.46 -13.59 -15.98
#